data_17bb044a1a621f66d724966f0a133de6
#
_entry.id   17bb044a1a621f66d724966f0a133de6
#
_cell.length_a   1.000
_cell.length_b   1.000
_cell.length_c   1.000
_cell.angle_alpha   90.00
_cell.angle_beta   90.00
_cell.angle_gamma   90.00
#
_symmetry.space_group_name_H-M   'P 1'
#
loop_
_entity.id
_entity.type
_entity.pdbx_description
1 polymer ?
#
loop_
_entity_poly.entity_id
_entity_poly.type
_entity_poly.pdbx_seq_one_letter_code
_entity_poly.pdbx_strand_id
1 'polypeptide(L)'
;GMVHHARIVKDDELIAQIKHICEELHLKGINCLQCIRNRNDDEFYFIEINPRPGSGIDLSIKGGINMPYLWIQSTLGNACNVPEPEWGLNMLRYFNGYFYH
;
A
#
# COMPACT_ATOMS: atom_id res chain seq x y z
N GLY A 1 -2.38 9.69 -9.93
CA GLY A 1 -2.42 10.86 -9.06
C GLY A 1 -1.65 10.64 -7.77
N MET A 2 -1.49 11.71 -7.03
CA MET A 2 -0.78 11.66 -5.74
C MET A 2 -1.78 11.59 -4.59
N VAL A 3 -1.51 10.73 -3.61
CA VAL A 3 -2.34 10.60 -2.40
C VAL A 3 -2.10 11.79 -1.49
N HIS A 4 -3.14 12.54 -1.18
CA HIS A 4 -3.10 13.70 -0.27
C HIS A 4 -3.60 13.37 1.13
N HIS A 5 -4.60 12.52 1.24
CA HIS A 5 -5.14 12.05 2.51
C HIS A 5 -5.32 10.54 2.45
N ALA A 6 -4.80 9.86 3.44
CA ALA A 6 -4.90 8.41 3.55
C ALA A 6 -4.90 7.96 5.02
N ARG A 7 -5.38 6.75 5.21
CA ARG A 7 -5.40 6.08 6.51
C ARG A 7 -5.03 4.61 6.35
N ILE A 8 -4.25 4.06 7.28
CA ILE A 8 -4.03 2.62 7.36
C ILE A 8 -5.26 1.98 8.01
N VAL A 9 -5.91 1.11 7.26
CA VAL A 9 -7.11 0.40 7.76
C VAL A 9 -6.86 -1.11 7.78
N LYS A 10 -7.46 -1.77 8.77
CA LYS A 10 -7.53 -3.22 8.81
C LYS A 10 -8.88 -3.65 8.23
N ASP A 11 -8.85 -4.32 7.11
CA ASP A 11 -10.02 -4.88 6.46
C ASP A 11 -9.69 -6.32 6.05
N ASP A 12 -10.16 -7.27 6.86
CA ASP A 12 -9.78 -8.68 6.70
C ASP A 12 -10.34 -9.29 5.41
N GLU A 13 -11.50 -8.82 4.94
CA GLU A 13 -12.07 -9.24 3.66
C GLU A 13 -11.22 -8.76 2.49
N LEU A 14 -10.87 -7.48 2.47
CA LEU A 14 -9.99 -6.91 1.44
C LEU A 14 -8.62 -7.58 1.43
N ILE A 15 -8.03 -7.81 2.61
CA ILE A 15 -6.74 -8.49 2.74
C ILE A 15 -6.80 -9.88 2.14
N ALA A 16 -7.87 -10.65 2.42
CA ALA A 16 -8.05 -11.99 1.86
C ALA A 16 -8.19 -11.97 0.34
N GLN A 17 -8.95 -11.03 -0.22
CA GLN A 17 -9.10 -10.86 -1.67
C GLN A 17 -7.77 -10.48 -2.34
N ILE A 18 -7.03 -9.53 -1.78
CA ILE A 18 -5.71 -9.13 -2.30
C ILE A 18 -4.75 -10.32 -2.28
N LYS A 19 -4.72 -11.08 -1.20
CA LYS A 19 -3.87 -12.26 -1.06
C LYS A 19 -4.17 -13.29 -2.14
N HIS A 20 -5.45 -13.57 -2.38
CA HIS A 20 -5.89 -14.47 -3.44
C HIS A 20 -5.45 -13.99 -4.83
N ILE A 21 -5.62 -12.69 -5.15
CA ILE A 21 -5.16 -12.10 -6.42
C ILE A 21 -3.65 -12.25 -6.59
N CYS A 22 -2.89 -11.95 -5.55
CA CYS A 22 -1.42 -12.06 -5.58
C CYS A 22 -0.96 -13.51 -5.84
N GLU A 23 -1.63 -14.48 -5.23
CA GLU A 23 -1.34 -15.91 -5.40
C GLU A 23 -1.68 -16.38 -6.82
N GLU A 24 -2.87 -16.07 -7.32
CA GLU A 24 -3.35 -16.46 -8.66
C GLU A 24 -2.48 -15.85 -9.78
N LEU A 25 -2.05 -14.60 -9.63
CA LEU A 25 -1.23 -13.91 -10.62
C LEU A 25 0.27 -14.09 -10.41
N HIS A 26 0.68 -14.85 -9.39
CA HIS A 26 2.09 -15.06 -9.03
C HIS A 26 2.87 -13.75 -8.87
N LEU A 27 2.25 -12.74 -8.25
CA LEU A 27 2.87 -11.43 -8.04
C LEU A 27 4.05 -11.54 -7.08
N LYS A 28 5.15 -10.88 -7.43
CA LYS A 28 6.36 -10.82 -6.61
C LYS A 28 6.75 -9.37 -6.35
N GLY A 29 7.48 -9.15 -5.25
CA GLY A 29 7.95 -7.83 -4.86
C GLY A 29 6.81 -6.91 -4.38
N ILE A 30 7.01 -5.61 -4.53
CA ILE A 30 6.02 -4.61 -4.15
C ILE A 30 5.06 -4.36 -5.30
N ASN A 31 3.78 -4.47 -5.01
CA ASN A 31 2.71 -4.17 -5.95
C ASN A 31 1.71 -3.23 -5.30
N CYS A 32 1.20 -2.27 -6.05
CA CYS A 32 0.12 -1.40 -5.64
C CYS A 32 -1.17 -1.86 -6.35
N LEU A 33 -2.07 -2.49 -5.61
CA LEU A 33 -3.39 -2.86 -6.09
C LEU A 33 -4.37 -1.76 -5.71
N GLN A 34 -5.06 -1.24 -6.70
CA GLN A 34 -6.04 -0.19 -6.50
C GLN A 34 -7.46 -0.73 -6.68
N CYS A 35 -8.32 -0.45 -5.71
CA CYS A 35 -9.72 -0.84 -5.76
C CYS A 35 -10.62 0.28 -5.24
N ILE A 36 -11.90 0.18 -5.56
CA ILE A 36 -12.98 1.00 -5.03
C ILE A 36 -13.97 0.10 -4.33
N ARG A 37 -14.39 0.50 -3.12
CA ARG A 37 -15.53 -0.12 -2.46
C ARG A 37 -16.80 0.55 -2.94
N ASN A 38 -17.69 -0.23 -3.52
CA ASN A 38 -18.98 0.26 -4.01
C ASN A 38 -19.96 0.37 -2.82
N ARG A 39 -20.57 1.55 -2.66
CA ARG A 39 -21.50 1.82 -1.56
C ARG A 39 -22.85 1.10 -1.68
N ASN A 40 -23.21 0.66 -2.89
CA ASN A 40 -24.53 0.03 -3.13
C ASN A 40 -24.53 -1.46 -2.76
N ASP A 41 -23.46 -2.18 -3.06
CA ASP A 41 -23.32 -3.62 -2.82
C ASP A 41 -22.26 -3.98 -1.78
N ASP A 42 -21.52 -2.96 -1.32
CA ASP A 42 -20.42 -3.08 -0.34
C ASP A 42 -19.23 -3.95 -0.83
N GLU A 43 -19.15 -4.19 -2.14
CA GLU A 43 -18.12 -5.02 -2.76
C GLU A 43 -16.90 -4.21 -3.21
N PHE A 44 -15.73 -4.86 -3.27
CA PHE A 44 -14.50 -4.28 -3.78
C PHE A 44 -14.33 -4.55 -5.27
N TYR A 45 -14.12 -3.50 -6.03
CA TYR A 45 -13.86 -3.54 -7.46
C TYR A 45 -12.43 -3.13 -7.73
N PHE A 46 -11.61 -4.09 -8.14
CA PHE A 46 -10.20 -3.83 -8.46
C PHE A 46 -10.08 -3.16 -9.82
N ILE A 47 -9.30 -2.08 -9.89
CA ILE A 47 -9.16 -1.21 -11.06
C ILE A 47 -7.87 -1.54 -11.79
N GLU A 48 -6.76 -1.56 -11.05
CA GLU A 48 -5.43 -1.75 -11.64
C GLU A 48 -4.44 -2.35 -10.64
N ILE A 49 -3.40 -2.94 -11.20
CA ILE A 49 -2.23 -3.42 -10.46
C ILE A 49 -1.00 -2.73 -11.03
N ASN A 50 -0.27 -2.03 -10.19
CA ASN A 50 0.99 -1.41 -10.55
C ASN A 50 2.15 -2.15 -9.88
N PRO A 51 3.10 -2.72 -10.62
CA PRO A 51 4.24 -3.43 -10.04
C PRO A 51 5.30 -2.46 -9.50
N ARG A 52 4.89 -1.59 -8.64
CA ARG A 52 5.69 -0.56 -7.97
C ARG A 52 4.99 -0.08 -6.71
N PRO A 53 5.71 0.62 -5.80
CA PRO A 53 5.07 1.30 -4.68
C PRO A 53 4.05 2.36 -5.15
N GLY A 54 2.96 2.49 -4.42
CA GLY A 54 2.01 3.58 -4.61
C GLY A 54 2.51 4.89 -4.00
N SER A 55 1.86 6.01 -4.35
CA SER A 55 2.22 7.34 -3.81
C SER A 55 1.93 7.50 -2.30
N GLY A 56 1.25 6.54 -1.70
CA GLY A 56 1.00 6.46 -0.26
C GLY A 56 2.08 5.73 0.54
N ILE A 57 3.21 5.36 -0.07
CA ILE A 57 4.26 4.57 0.58
C ILE A 57 4.81 5.20 1.87
N ASP A 58 4.86 6.54 1.94
CA ASP A 58 5.32 7.25 3.14
C ASP A 58 4.48 6.89 4.37
N LEU A 59 3.16 6.72 4.17
CA LEU A 59 2.25 6.30 5.23
C LEU A 59 2.57 4.88 5.71
N SER A 60 2.87 3.96 4.78
CA SER A 60 3.26 2.60 5.13
C SER A 60 4.55 2.58 5.93
N ILE A 61 5.56 3.34 5.51
CA ILE A 61 6.85 3.44 6.21
C ILE A 61 6.65 4.02 7.62
N LYS A 62 5.90 5.09 7.76
CA LYS A 62 5.58 5.70 9.05
C LYS A 62 4.76 4.76 9.95
N GLY A 63 3.89 3.97 9.35
CA GLY A 63 3.10 2.94 10.03
C GLY A 63 3.87 1.66 10.37
N GLY A 64 5.17 1.62 10.17
CA GLY A 64 6.05 0.52 10.58
C GLY A 64 6.38 -0.48 9.48
N ILE A 65 5.84 -0.33 8.27
CA ILE A 65 6.11 -1.23 7.14
C ILE A 65 7.04 -0.56 6.14
N ASN A 66 8.33 -0.77 6.31
CA ASN A 66 9.34 -0.27 5.36
C ASN A 66 9.40 -1.18 4.12
N MET A 67 8.48 -0.95 3.18
CA MET A 67 8.36 -1.75 1.96
C MET A 67 9.62 -1.75 1.10
N PRO A 68 10.32 -0.62 0.86
CA PRO A 68 11.58 -0.64 0.11
C PRO A 68 12.63 -1.55 0.73
N TYR A 69 12.78 -1.49 2.04
CA TYR A 69 13.71 -2.36 2.78
C TYR A 69 13.33 -3.84 2.63
N LEU A 70 12.05 -4.16 2.84
CA LEU A 70 11.54 -5.53 2.69
C LEU A 70 11.74 -6.07 1.28
N TRP A 71 11.56 -5.23 0.27
CA TRP A 71 11.79 -5.61 -1.12
C TRP A 71 13.26 -5.93 -1.40
N ILE A 72 14.17 -5.09 -0.93
CA ILE A 72 15.62 -5.34 -1.06
C ILE A 72 15.98 -6.65 -0.38
N GLN A 73 15.54 -6.87 0.86
CA GLN A 73 15.83 -8.10 1.59
C GLN A 73 15.28 -9.34 0.88
N SER A 74 14.05 -9.28 0.38
CA SER A 74 13.43 -10.37 -0.39
C SER A 74 14.20 -10.66 -1.67
N THR A 75 14.66 -9.63 -2.39
CA THR A 75 15.45 -9.78 -3.62
C THR A 75 16.80 -10.42 -3.35
N LEU A 76 17.40 -10.15 -2.21
CA LEU A 76 18.67 -10.76 -1.77
C LEU A 76 18.48 -12.20 -1.24
N GLY A 77 17.24 -12.70 -1.18
CA GLY A 77 16.93 -14.04 -0.66
C GLY A 77 16.94 -14.12 0.86
N ASN A 78 16.95 -13.00 1.57
CA ASN A 78 16.91 -12.95 3.02
C ASN A 78 15.48 -13.17 3.52
N ALA A 79 15.34 -13.83 4.68
CA ALA A 79 14.05 -13.94 5.35
C ALA A 79 13.57 -12.55 5.79
N CYS A 80 12.29 -12.24 5.49
CA CYS A 80 11.66 -10.99 5.87
C CYS A 80 10.63 -11.25 6.96
N ASN A 81 10.80 -10.57 8.10
CA ASN A 81 9.78 -10.52 9.14
C ASN A 81 9.00 -9.20 8.99
N VAL A 82 7.73 -9.31 8.58
CA VAL A 82 6.87 -8.14 8.37
C VAL A 82 6.17 -7.80 9.68
N PRO A 83 6.45 -6.63 10.28
CA PRO A 83 5.79 -6.25 11.52
C PRO A 83 4.30 -5.94 11.30
N GLU A 84 3.55 -5.92 12.40
CA GLU A 84 2.17 -5.44 12.38
C GLU A 84 2.17 -3.93 12.12
N PRO A 85 1.37 -3.42 11.17
CA PRO A 85 1.30 -1.99 10.90
C PRO A 85 0.56 -1.23 12.00
N GLU A 86 0.83 0.05 12.13
CA GLU A 86 0.08 0.96 12.99
C GLU A 86 -1.30 1.24 12.39
N TRP A 87 -2.27 0.41 12.75
CA TRP A 87 -3.64 0.54 12.28
C TRP A 87 -4.27 1.85 12.74
N GLY A 88 -4.95 2.52 11.83
CA GLY A 88 -5.61 3.80 12.09
C GLY A 88 -4.73 5.03 11.91
N LEU A 89 -3.43 4.88 11.64
CA LEU A 89 -2.56 6.01 11.35
C LEU A 89 -3.06 6.76 10.11
N ASN A 90 -3.15 8.09 10.21
CA ASN A 90 -3.57 8.95 9.12
C ASN A 90 -2.39 9.75 8.58
N MET A 91 -2.44 10.02 7.29
CA MET A 91 -1.53 10.94 6.60
C MET A 91 -2.33 12.03 5.93
N LEU A 92 -1.91 13.26 6.16
CA LEU A 92 -2.32 14.42 5.35
C LEU A 92 -1.07 14.98 4.69
N ARG A 93 -1.06 14.99 3.38
CA ARG A 93 0.05 15.52 2.58
C ARG A 93 -0.30 16.92 2.09
N TYR A 94 0.63 17.82 2.25
CA TYR A 94 0.54 19.17 1.71
C TYR A 94 1.75 19.49 0.87
N PHE A 95 1.57 20.39 -0.09
CA PHE A 95 2.67 20.95 -0.87
C PHE A 95 3.01 22.33 -0.34
N ASN A 96 4.31 22.60 -0.32
CA ASN A 96 4.83 23.93 0.00
C ASN A 96 5.73 24.38 -1.14
N GLY A 97 5.70 25.69 -1.44
CA GLY A 97 6.55 26.30 -2.45
C GLY A 97 7.68 27.08 -1.79
N TYR A 98 8.85 27.01 -2.38
CA TYR A 98 9.97 27.91 -2.05
C TYR A 98 10.10 28.94 -3.15
N PHE A 99 10.02 30.22 -2.76
CA PHE A 99 10.07 31.36 -3.69
C PHE A 99 11.42 32.06 -3.56
N TYR A 100 12.07 32.32 -4.68
CA TYR A 100 13.37 33.00 -4.73
C TYR A 100 13.43 33.92 -5.94
N HIS A 101 14.32 34.90 -5.89
CA HIS A 101 14.59 35.80 -7.00
C HIS A 101 15.82 35.35 -7.79
#